data_d32939bc61aefda37403311043f1ba33
#
_entry.id   d32939bc61aefda37403311043f1ba33
#
_cell.length_a   1.000
_cell.length_b   1.000
_cell.length_c   1.000
_cell.angle_alpha   90.00
_cell.angle_beta   90.00
_cell.angle_gamma   90.00
#
_symmetry.space_group_name_H-M   'P 1'
#
loop_
_entity.id
_entity.type
_entity.pdbx_description
1 polymer ?
#
loop_
_entity_poly.entity_id
_entity_poly.type
_entity_poly.pdbx_seq_one_letter_code
_entity_poly.pdbx_strand_id
1 'polypeptide(L)'
;LGISVTPFVAAIGAISLGAGLALQGLLANYAAGFNIILIRPFVVGDTITFHGVTGVVEEVLLAYTLLKNEDDVAITIPNKHIVGEILHNSKNDSLLELKVGIAYEHNPLEVVKLLEQTMLSLDIIGDNGKLQVGIDEFSDSAITLAVRLWTPTVNLYAAKYKAYASIYTALDNANINIPFPQRDVHIHQVAQT
;
A
#
# COMPACT_ATOMS: atom_id res chain seq x y z
N LEU A 1 -61.08 -33.97 -22.67
CA LEU A 1 -59.79 -34.44 -22.16
C LEU A 1 -59.00 -33.23 -21.63
N GLY A 2 -59.12 -32.93 -20.27
CA GLY A 2 -58.38 -31.85 -19.66
C GLY A 2 -56.95 -32.34 -19.29
N ILE A 3 -55.94 -31.94 -20.04
CA ILE A 3 -54.53 -32.20 -19.65
C ILE A 3 -54.18 -31.27 -18.53
N SER A 4 -53.75 -31.78 -17.38
CA SER A 4 -53.27 -30.99 -16.25
C SER A 4 -52.00 -30.25 -16.66
N VAL A 5 -51.97 -28.93 -16.60
CA VAL A 5 -50.79 -28.09 -16.89
C VAL A 5 -49.84 -27.92 -15.69
N THR A 6 -50.30 -28.32 -14.50
CA THR A 6 -49.57 -28.16 -13.24
C THR A 6 -48.16 -28.79 -13.26
N PRO A 7 -47.93 -30.00 -13.77
CA PRO A 7 -46.58 -30.57 -13.85
C PRO A 7 -45.64 -29.80 -14.73
N PHE A 8 -46.17 -29.21 -15.82
CA PHE A 8 -45.34 -28.39 -16.74
C PHE A 8 -44.93 -27.07 -16.11
N VAL A 9 -45.85 -26.41 -15.41
CA VAL A 9 -45.52 -25.19 -14.63
C VAL A 9 -44.50 -25.47 -13.57
N ALA A 10 -44.63 -26.56 -12.84
CA ALA A 10 -43.66 -26.97 -11.83
C ALA A 10 -42.28 -27.26 -12.41
N ALA A 11 -42.22 -27.98 -13.56
CA ALA A 11 -40.97 -28.26 -14.25
C ALA A 11 -40.29 -26.98 -14.76
N ILE A 12 -41.00 -26.07 -15.37
CA ILE A 12 -40.49 -24.77 -15.84
C ILE A 12 -39.96 -23.96 -14.64
N GLY A 13 -40.71 -23.92 -13.54
CA GLY A 13 -40.28 -23.24 -12.31
C GLY A 13 -38.95 -23.79 -11.76
N ALA A 14 -38.82 -25.12 -11.70
CA ALA A 14 -37.61 -25.79 -11.25
C ALA A 14 -36.39 -25.50 -12.16
N ILE A 15 -36.59 -25.56 -13.47
CA ILE A 15 -35.55 -25.24 -14.47
C ILE A 15 -35.14 -23.77 -14.34
N SER A 16 -36.10 -22.85 -14.23
CA SER A 16 -35.82 -21.42 -14.10
C SER A 16 -35.04 -21.09 -12.83
N LEU A 17 -35.38 -21.73 -11.70
CA LEU A 17 -34.65 -21.58 -10.44
C LEU A 17 -33.22 -22.12 -10.57
N GLY A 18 -33.06 -23.32 -11.15
CA GLY A 18 -31.75 -23.92 -11.38
C GLY A 18 -30.86 -23.07 -12.29
N ALA A 19 -31.40 -22.56 -13.39
CA ALA A 19 -30.69 -21.65 -14.30
C ALA A 19 -30.32 -20.32 -13.59
N GLY A 20 -31.22 -19.75 -12.79
CA GLY A 20 -30.97 -18.54 -12.02
C GLY A 20 -29.81 -18.71 -11.03
N LEU A 21 -29.80 -19.82 -10.29
CA LEU A 21 -28.71 -20.15 -9.37
C LEU A 21 -27.37 -20.38 -10.08
N ALA A 22 -27.41 -21.07 -11.24
CA ALA A 22 -26.19 -21.30 -12.05
C ALA A 22 -25.57 -20.01 -12.58
N LEU A 23 -26.40 -19.00 -12.91
CA LEU A 23 -25.94 -17.70 -13.44
C LEU A 23 -25.70 -16.64 -12.37
N GLN A 24 -26.04 -16.91 -11.10
CA GLN A 24 -25.97 -15.94 -10.01
C GLN A 24 -24.60 -15.26 -9.89
N GLY A 25 -23.51 -16.04 -9.96
CA GLY A 25 -22.15 -15.52 -9.83
C GLY A 25 -21.75 -14.60 -10.98
N LEU A 26 -22.20 -14.93 -12.19
CA LEU A 26 -21.95 -14.11 -13.38
C LEU A 26 -22.69 -12.78 -13.26
N LEU A 27 -23.99 -12.83 -12.97
CA LEU A 27 -24.83 -11.63 -12.83
C LEU A 27 -24.31 -10.71 -11.70
N ALA A 28 -23.87 -11.30 -10.57
CA ALA A 28 -23.30 -10.54 -9.46
C ALA A 28 -22.05 -9.74 -9.89
N ASN A 29 -21.14 -10.33 -10.69
CA ASN A 29 -19.98 -9.62 -11.19
C ASN A 29 -20.33 -8.47 -12.14
N TYR A 30 -21.27 -8.70 -13.06
CA TYR A 30 -21.73 -7.67 -13.99
C TYR A 30 -22.45 -6.52 -13.27
N ALA A 31 -23.32 -6.84 -12.32
CA ALA A 31 -24.01 -5.84 -11.50
C ALA A 31 -23.01 -5.00 -10.68
N ALA A 32 -22.00 -5.65 -10.10
CA ALA A 32 -20.94 -4.98 -9.36
C ALA A 32 -20.10 -4.07 -10.29
N GLY A 33 -19.69 -4.55 -11.46
CA GLY A 33 -18.95 -3.75 -12.43
C GLY A 33 -19.75 -2.54 -12.93
N PHE A 34 -21.03 -2.72 -13.21
CA PHE A 34 -21.92 -1.62 -13.57
C PHE A 34 -21.97 -0.56 -12.44
N ASN A 35 -22.08 -1.01 -11.18
CA ASN A 35 -22.05 -0.13 -10.02
C ASN A 35 -20.74 0.66 -9.90
N ILE A 36 -19.58 -0.01 -10.08
CA ILE A 36 -18.26 0.65 -10.06
C ILE A 36 -18.17 1.73 -11.15
N ILE A 37 -18.60 1.42 -12.39
CA ILE A 37 -18.54 2.35 -13.52
C ILE A 37 -19.45 3.55 -13.31
N LEU A 38 -20.62 3.34 -12.69
CA LEU A 38 -21.61 4.40 -12.47
C LEU A 38 -21.24 5.30 -11.29
N ILE A 39 -20.90 4.71 -10.13
CA ILE A 39 -20.62 5.44 -8.88
C ILE A 39 -19.18 5.94 -8.83
N ARG A 40 -18.24 5.27 -9.51
CA ARG A 40 -16.82 5.60 -9.59
C ARG A 40 -16.14 5.74 -8.21
N PRO A 41 -16.19 4.74 -7.35
CA PRO A 41 -15.45 4.75 -6.09
C PRO A 41 -13.93 4.82 -6.31
N PHE A 42 -13.48 4.40 -7.48
CA PHE A 42 -12.15 4.56 -8.03
C PHE A 42 -12.24 4.66 -9.56
N VAL A 43 -11.17 5.13 -10.20
CA VAL A 43 -11.04 5.24 -11.65
C VAL A 43 -9.73 4.63 -12.13
N VAL A 44 -9.58 4.46 -13.45
CA VAL A 44 -8.30 4.04 -14.05
C VAL A 44 -7.21 5.05 -13.69
N GLY A 45 -6.06 4.56 -13.24
CA GLY A 45 -4.95 5.34 -12.71
C GLY A 45 -4.94 5.46 -11.19
N ASP A 46 -6.05 5.21 -10.49
CA ASP A 46 -6.06 5.22 -9.03
C ASP A 46 -5.30 4.03 -8.45
N THR A 47 -4.58 4.24 -7.36
CA THR A 47 -4.01 3.17 -6.54
C THR A 47 -5.03 2.75 -5.50
N ILE A 48 -5.43 1.49 -5.56
CA ILE A 48 -6.38 0.92 -4.61
C ILE A 48 -5.74 -0.22 -3.81
N THR A 49 -6.14 -0.32 -2.54
CA THR A 49 -5.79 -1.45 -1.67
C THR A 49 -7.06 -2.14 -1.23
N PHE A 50 -7.14 -3.44 -1.48
CA PHE A 50 -8.27 -4.30 -1.19
C PHE A 50 -7.77 -5.67 -0.68
N HIS A 51 -8.25 -6.13 0.49
CA HIS A 51 -7.80 -7.38 1.13
C HIS A 51 -6.28 -7.59 1.19
N GLY A 52 -5.52 -6.51 1.41
CA GLY A 52 -4.05 -6.55 1.44
C GLY A 52 -3.38 -6.60 0.06
N VAL A 53 -4.16 -6.57 -1.02
CA VAL A 53 -3.65 -6.44 -2.39
C VAL A 53 -3.67 -4.96 -2.76
N THR A 54 -2.52 -4.43 -3.16
CA THR A 54 -2.37 -3.04 -3.62
C THR A 54 -1.97 -3.03 -5.09
N GLY A 55 -2.52 -2.10 -5.85
CA GLY A 55 -2.13 -1.90 -7.26
C GLY A 55 -2.82 -0.69 -7.88
N VAL A 56 -2.26 -0.26 -9.00
CA VAL A 56 -2.84 0.78 -9.85
C VAL A 56 -3.91 0.16 -10.74
N VAL A 57 -5.07 0.79 -10.81
CA VAL A 57 -6.17 0.35 -11.68
C VAL A 57 -5.78 0.59 -13.14
N GLU A 58 -5.58 -0.49 -13.90
CA GLU A 58 -5.33 -0.41 -15.35
C GLU A 58 -6.64 -0.36 -16.15
N GLU A 59 -7.61 -1.18 -15.76
CA GLU A 59 -8.86 -1.30 -16.48
C GLU A 59 -10.01 -1.70 -15.57
N VAL A 60 -11.20 -1.14 -15.83
CA VAL A 60 -12.45 -1.52 -15.16
C VAL A 60 -13.40 -2.10 -16.18
N LEU A 61 -13.57 -3.42 -16.16
CA LEU A 61 -14.49 -4.16 -17.01
C LEU A 61 -15.76 -4.51 -16.24
N LEU A 62 -16.80 -4.95 -16.93
CA LEU A 62 -18.07 -5.32 -16.29
C LEU A 62 -17.93 -6.52 -15.34
N ALA A 63 -17.07 -7.52 -15.68
CA ALA A 63 -16.93 -8.73 -14.89
C ALA A 63 -15.82 -8.63 -13.83
N TYR A 64 -14.77 -7.88 -14.10
CA TYR A 64 -13.59 -7.77 -13.25
C TYR A 64 -12.89 -6.42 -13.42
N THR A 65 -12.07 -6.07 -12.43
CA THR A 65 -11.14 -4.95 -12.47
C THR A 65 -9.72 -5.50 -12.57
N LEU A 66 -8.91 -4.91 -13.44
CA LEU A 66 -7.51 -5.24 -13.64
C LEU A 66 -6.66 -4.22 -12.89
N LEU A 67 -5.81 -4.70 -11.99
CA LEU A 67 -4.80 -3.91 -11.29
C LEU A 67 -3.40 -4.31 -11.76
N LYS A 68 -2.47 -3.41 -11.60
CA LYS A 68 -1.05 -3.65 -11.77
C LYS A 68 -0.32 -3.24 -10.48
N ASN A 69 0.46 -4.16 -9.90
CA ASN A 69 1.21 -3.84 -8.70
C ASN A 69 2.55 -3.15 -9.06
N GLU A 70 3.33 -2.81 -8.02
CA GLU A 70 4.65 -2.18 -8.15
C GLU A 70 5.72 -3.06 -8.85
N ASP A 71 5.49 -4.37 -8.95
CA ASP A 71 6.35 -5.33 -9.65
C ASP A 71 5.91 -5.59 -11.10
N ASP A 72 5.02 -4.75 -11.64
CA ASP A 72 4.41 -4.90 -12.96
C ASP A 72 3.55 -6.17 -13.12
N VAL A 73 3.14 -6.80 -12.03
CA VAL A 73 2.27 -7.99 -12.07
C VAL A 73 0.81 -7.57 -12.20
N ALA A 74 0.14 -8.13 -13.21
CA ALA A 74 -1.29 -7.93 -13.43
C ALA A 74 -2.12 -8.77 -12.44
N ILE A 75 -3.05 -8.12 -11.75
CA ILE A 75 -3.93 -8.74 -10.75
C ILE A 75 -5.37 -8.55 -11.20
N THR A 76 -6.06 -9.65 -11.47
CA THR A 76 -7.46 -9.64 -11.89
C THR A 76 -8.38 -9.89 -10.69
N ILE A 77 -9.23 -8.94 -10.38
CA ILE A 77 -10.18 -9.02 -9.26
C ILE A 77 -11.61 -9.06 -9.79
N PRO A 78 -12.37 -10.14 -9.57
CA PRO A 78 -13.80 -10.16 -9.90
C PRO A 78 -14.55 -9.06 -9.16
N ASN A 79 -15.35 -8.26 -9.86
CA ASN A 79 -15.96 -7.04 -9.30
C ASN A 79 -16.87 -7.31 -8.09
N LYS A 80 -17.53 -8.47 -8.02
CA LYS A 80 -18.34 -8.86 -6.88
C LYS A 80 -17.58 -8.91 -5.55
N HIS A 81 -16.24 -9.04 -5.59
CA HIS A 81 -15.40 -9.07 -4.40
C HIS A 81 -14.94 -7.67 -3.98
N ILE A 82 -15.09 -6.67 -4.85
CA ILE A 82 -14.76 -5.27 -4.53
C ILE A 82 -15.95 -4.55 -3.92
N VAL A 83 -17.15 -4.78 -4.52
CA VAL A 83 -18.38 -4.09 -4.11
C VAL A 83 -18.90 -4.65 -2.80
N GLY A 84 -19.07 -3.77 -1.79
CA GLY A 84 -19.54 -4.14 -0.46
C GLY A 84 -18.41 -4.35 0.56
N GLU A 85 -17.16 -4.25 0.14
CA GLU A 85 -15.99 -4.38 1.00
C GLU A 85 -15.32 -3.04 1.27
N ILE A 86 -14.41 -3.03 2.27
CA ILE A 86 -13.62 -1.83 2.58
C ILE A 86 -12.52 -1.68 1.53
N LEU A 87 -12.56 -0.57 0.81
CA LEU A 87 -11.60 -0.21 -0.21
C LEU A 87 -10.84 1.04 0.24
N HIS A 88 -9.51 0.99 0.19
CA HIS A 88 -8.66 2.16 0.35
C HIS A 88 -8.27 2.66 -1.03
N ASN A 89 -8.58 3.93 -1.33
CA ASN A 89 -8.18 4.60 -2.57
C ASN A 89 -7.21 5.74 -2.23
N SER A 90 -5.95 5.59 -2.59
CA SER A 90 -4.89 6.60 -2.38
C SER A 90 -4.63 7.46 -3.62
N LYS A 91 -5.45 7.31 -4.64
CA LYS A 91 -5.33 7.96 -5.96
C LYS A 91 -4.01 7.57 -6.64
N ASN A 92 -3.23 8.56 -7.12
CA ASN A 92 -2.01 8.30 -7.90
C ASN A 92 -0.81 7.92 -7.02
N ASP A 93 -0.88 8.17 -5.71
CA ASP A 93 0.27 8.09 -4.82
C ASP A 93 0.17 6.92 -3.84
N SER A 94 1.31 6.36 -3.48
CA SER A 94 1.47 5.45 -2.36
C SER A 94 2.30 6.08 -1.25
N LEU A 95 2.01 5.69 -0.01
CA LEU A 95 2.80 6.11 1.14
C LEU A 95 4.12 5.32 1.16
N LEU A 96 5.23 6.06 1.11
CA LEU A 96 6.57 5.53 1.35
C LEU A 96 7.01 5.87 2.77
N GLU A 97 7.30 4.84 3.56
CA GLU A 97 7.82 4.96 4.92
C GLU A 97 9.25 4.43 4.98
N LEU A 98 10.17 5.28 5.46
CA LEU A 98 11.58 4.96 5.62
C LEU A 98 11.96 5.18 7.08
N LYS A 99 12.82 4.32 7.60
CA LYS A 99 13.36 4.43 8.97
C LYS A 99 14.87 4.53 8.92
N VAL A 100 15.40 5.46 9.71
CA VAL A 100 16.83 5.73 9.79
C VAL A 100 17.23 5.86 11.26
N GLY A 101 18.19 5.04 11.71
CA GLY A 101 18.76 5.13 13.06
C GLY A 101 19.96 6.07 13.08
N ILE A 102 20.01 6.97 14.06
CA ILE A 102 21.17 7.82 14.34
C ILE A 102 21.69 7.57 15.75
N ALA A 103 22.98 7.83 15.99
CA ALA A 103 23.57 7.68 17.32
C ALA A 103 23.01 8.72 18.30
N TYR A 104 22.93 8.37 19.59
CA TYR A 104 22.41 9.22 20.67
C TYR A 104 23.23 10.50 20.92
N GLU A 105 24.45 10.55 20.41
CA GLU A 105 25.33 11.74 20.52
C GLU A 105 24.88 12.91 19.61
N HIS A 106 24.04 12.66 18.62
CA HIS A 106 23.55 13.66 17.68
C HIS A 106 22.22 14.25 18.14
N ASN A 107 22.01 15.53 17.81
CA ASN A 107 20.73 16.20 18.07
C ASN A 107 19.68 15.74 17.04
N PRO A 108 18.67 14.95 17.43
CA PRO A 108 17.72 14.41 16.46
C PRO A 108 16.88 15.49 15.77
N LEU A 109 16.65 16.64 16.40
CA LEU A 109 15.85 17.73 15.80
C LEU A 109 16.60 18.44 14.66
N GLU A 110 17.92 18.48 14.72
CA GLU A 110 18.75 19.00 13.62
C GLU A 110 18.78 18.02 12.45
N VAL A 111 18.88 16.72 12.77
CA VAL A 111 18.86 15.67 11.76
C VAL A 111 17.50 15.59 11.06
N VAL A 112 16.40 15.76 11.78
CA VAL A 112 15.05 15.85 11.19
C VAL A 112 14.98 16.95 10.15
N LYS A 113 15.49 18.18 10.46
CA LYS A 113 15.51 19.29 9.51
C LYS A 113 16.39 18.99 8.29
N LEU A 114 17.55 18.34 8.50
CA LEU A 114 18.43 17.93 7.41
C LEU A 114 17.73 16.94 6.47
N LEU A 115 17.09 15.93 7.03
CA LEU A 115 16.36 14.93 6.24
C LEU A 115 15.17 15.54 5.50
N GLU A 116 14.43 16.46 6.16
CA GLU A 116 13.33 17.17 5.54
C GLU A 116 13.79 17.98 4.32
N GLN A 117 14.86 18.77 4.46
CA GLN A 117 15.46 19.51 3.36
C GLN A 117 15.98 18.60 2.24
N THR A 118 16.61 17.48 2.62
CA THR A 118 17.10 16.48 1.66
C THR A 118 15.96 15.91 0.86
N MET A 119 14.86 15.50 1.48
CA MET A 119 13.70 14.94 0.78
C MET A 119 13.02 15.97 -0.13
N LEU A 120 12.89 17.22 0.33
CA LEU A 120 12.30 18.31 -0.48
C LEU A 120 13.12 18.64 -1.72
N SER A 121 14.43 18.37 -1.70
CA SER A 121 15.31 18.59 -2.87
C SER A 121 15.17 17.49 -3.94
N LEU A 122 14.49 16.38 -3.62
CA LEU A 122 14.31 15.24 -4.51
C LEU A 122 12.99 15.34 -5.28
N ASP A 123 13.03 15.04 -6.57
CA ASP A 123 11.85 14.91 -7.42
C ASP A 123 11.24 13.50 -7.24
N ILE A 124 10.74 13.21 -6.03
CA ILE A 124 10.11 11.93 -5.66
C ILE A 124 8.78 12.11 -4.92
N ILE A 125 8.44 13.35 -4.56
CA ILE A 125 7.20 13.65 -3.84
C ILE A 125 6.08 13.78 -4.88
N GLY A 126 5.01 13.03 -4.66
CA GLY A 126 3.83 13.05 -5.53
C GLY A 126 3.00 14.33 -5.40
N ASP A 127 1.92 14.39 -6.16
CA ASP A 127 1.03 15.56 -6.26
C ASP A 127 0.43 15.99 -4.92
N ASN A 128 0.29 15.07 -3.97
CA ASN A 128 -0.20 15.38 -2.63
C ASN A 128 0.77 16.23 -1.81
N GLY A 129 2.06 16.32 -2.21
CA GLY A 129 3.08 17.18 -1.58
C GLY A 129 3.35 16.89 -0.10
N LYS A 130 2.87 15.76 0.44
CA LYS A 130 2.95 15.46 1.87
C LYS A 130 4.29 14.81 2.19
N LEU A 131 5.06 15.48 3.03
CA LEU A 131 6.29 14.98 3.66
C LEU A 131 6.18 15.15 5.17
N GLN A 132 6.53 14.13 5.91
CA GLN A 132 6.61 14.15 7.36
C GLN A 132 7.93 13.50 7.77
N VAL A 133 8.72 14.22 8.56
CA VAL A 133 9.96 13.71 9.14
C VAL A 133 9.90 13.91 10.66
N GLY A 134 10.25 12.90 11.43
CA GLY A 134 10.18 13.00 12.88
C GLY A 134 10.90 11.86 13.59
N ILE A 135 10.94 11.95 14.91
CA ILE A 135 11.42 10.87 15.76
C ILE A 135 10.31 9.82 15.83
N ASP A 136 10.64 8.58 15.47
CA ASP A 136 9.72 7.45 15.55
C ASP A 136 9.79 6.79 16.92
N GLU A 137 11.01 6.45 17.36
CA GLU A 137 11.24 5.80 18.66
C GLU A 137 12.68 6.00 19.15
N PHE A 138 12.86 5.74 20.45
CA PHE A 138 14.17 5.63 21.10
C PHE A 138 14.48 4.14 21.26
N SER A 139 15.27 3.61 20.32
CA SER A 139 15.68 2.20 20.29
C SER A 139 16.91 1.94 21.18
N ASP A 140 17.25 0.67 21.46
CA ASP A 140 18.33 0.28 22.37
C ASP A 140 19.70 0.89 22.03
N SER A 141 19.99 1.11 20.76
CA SER A 141 21.31 1.61 20.30
C SER A 141 21.22 2.80 19.36
N ALA A 142 20.01 3.32 19.07
CA ALA A 142 19.79 4.39 18.12
C ALA A 142 18.54 5.20 18.46
N ILE A 143 18.52 6.45 18.01
CA ILE A 143 17.27 7.21 17.86
C ILE A 143 16.76 6.95 16.45
N THR A 144 15.61 6.29 16.31
CA THR A 144 15.01 5.98 15.02
C THR A 144 14.18 7.16 14.53
N LEU A 145 14.53 7.67 13.37
CA LEU A 145 13.79 8.72 12.68
C LEU A 145 12.93 8.09 11.58
N ALA A 146 11.70 8.54 11.45
CA ALA A 146 10.81 8.18 10.35
C ALA A 146 10.75 9.29 9.31
N VAL A 147 10.82 8.90 8.04
CA VAL A 147 10.54 9.75 6.89
C VAL A 147 9.35 9.16 6.17
N ARG A 148 8.24 9.89 6.14
CA ARG A 148 6.99 9.49 5.49
C ARG A 148 6.69 10.48 4.38
N LEU A 149 6.58 9.99 3.16
CA LEU A 149 6.26 10.82 2.00
C LEU A 149 5.31 10.08 1.06
N TRP A 150 4.50 10.83 0.33
CA TRP A 150 3.65 10.30 -0.73
C TRP A 150 4.38 10.42 -2.05
N THR A 151 4.47 9.32 -2.79
CA THR A 151 5.17 9.22 -4.07
C THR A 151 4.28 8.53 -5.10
N PRO A 152 4.41 8.84 -6.41
CA PRO A 152 3.65 8.12 -7.43
C PRO A 152 3.87 6.60 -7.32
N THR A 153 2.80 5.83 -7.27
CA THR A 153 2.84 4.38 -7.02
C THR A 153 3.72 3.65 -8.02
N VAL A 154 3.69 4.06 -9.28
CA VAL A 154 4.52 3.48 -10.35
C VAL A 154 6.02 3.66 -10.13
N ASN A 155 6.44 4.62 -9.29
CA ASN A 155 7.83 4.93 -8.99
C ASN A 155 8.24 4.54 -7.57
N LEU A 156 7.40 3.80 -6.82
CA LEU A 156 7.59 3.55 -5.39
C LEU A 156 8.99 3.02 -5.04
N TYR A 157 9.46 1.99 -5.72
CA TYR A 157 10.78 1.42 -5.46
C TYR A 157 11.93 2.33 -5.92
N ALA A 158 11.79 2.97 -7.07
CA ALA A 158 12.79 3.92 -7.55
C ALA A 158 12.93 5.10 -6.58
N ALA A 159 11.81 5.64 -6.09
CA ALA A 159 11.78 6.68 -5.07
C ALA A 159 12.42 6.21 -3.75
N LYS A 160 12.11 4.99 -3.30
CA LYS A 160 12.69 4.38 -2.10
C LYS A 160 14.21 4.31 -2.17
N TYR A 161 14.76 3.79 -3.27
CA TYR A 161 16.21 3.65 -3.42
C TYR A 161 16.90 5.01 -3.53
N LYS A 162 16.32 5.96 -4.26
CA LYS A 162 16.81 7.32 -4.38
C LYS A 162 16.80 8.04 -3.02
N ALA A 163 15.73 7.88 -2.25
CA ALA A 163 15.60 8.46 -0.91
C ALA A 163 16.67 7.91 0.04
N TYR A 164 16.85 6.59 0.13
CA TYR A 164 17.88 6.01 1.01
C TYR A 164 19.30 6.43 0.62
N ALA A 165 19.62 6.47 -0.67
CA ALA A 165 20.92 6.93 -1.14
C ALA A 165 21.17 8.39 -0.76
N SER A 166 20.16 9.26 -0.90
CA SER A 166 20.26 10.66 -0.55
C SER A 166 20.32 10.89 0.96
N ILE A 167 19.58 10.11 1.74
CA ILE A 167 19.66 10.11 3.22
C ILE A 167 21.07 9.75 3.65
N TYR A 168 21.61 8.65 3.14
CA TYR A 168 22.98 8.22 3.47
C TYR A 168 24.00 9.31 3.17
N THR A 169 23.94 9.91 1.97
CA THR A 169 24.85 10.98 1.55
C THR A 169 24.71 12.23 2.45
N ALA A 170 23.48 12.59 2.83
CA ALA A 170 23.24 13.74 3.70
C ALA A 170 23.80 13.53 5.12
N LEU A 171 23.62 12.34 5.68
CA LEU A 171 24.16 11.97 7.00
C LEU A 171 25.69 11.94 6.98
N ASP A 172 26.29 11.33 5.96
CA ASP A 172 27.75 11.24 5.78
C ASP A 172 28.37 12.64 5.69
N ASN A 173 27.83 13.51 4.84
CA ASN A 173 28.28 14.91 4.68
C ASN A 173 28.16 15.73 5.97
N ALA A 174 27.18 15.42 6.83
CA ALA A 174 26.97 16.07 8.11
C ALA A 174 27.76 15.42 9.27
N ASN A 175 28.55 14.38 9.00
CA ASN A 175 29.26 13.55 10.00
C ASN A 175 28.30 12.97 11.05
N ILE A 176 27.11 12.53 10.63
CA ILE A 176 26.13 11.90 11.49
C ILE A 176 26.26 10.39 11.38
N ASN A 177 26.62 9.73 12.50
CA ASN A 177 26.86 8.31 12.54
C ASN A 177 25.57 7.50 12.59
N ILE A 178 25.49 6.46 11.76
CA ILE A 178 24.53 5.35 11.89
C ILE A 178 25.17 4.34 12.84
N PRO A 179 24.63 4.15 14.06
CA PRO A 179 25.30 3.39 15.08
C PRO A 179 25.26 1.88 14.79
N PHE A 180 26.35 1.20 15.12
CA PHE A 180 26.32 -0.25 15.30
C PHE A 180 25.63 -0.60 16.63
N PRO A 181 25.20 -1.86 16.83
CA PRO A 181 24.68 -2.29 18.13
C PRO A 181 25.68 -1.97 19.25
N GLN A 182 25.22 -1.23 20.27
CA GLN A 182 26.03 -0.82 21.42
C GLN A 182 25.83 -1.80 22.57
N ARG A 183 26.92 -2.06 23.35
CA ARG A 183 26.87 -2.87 24.56
C ARG A 183 27.79 -2.27 25.62
N ASP A 184 27.25 -2.00 26.79
CA ASP A 184 28.08 -1.67 27.97
C ASP A 184 28.67 -2.93 28.55
N VAL A 185 30.02 -3.00 28.64
CA VAL A 185 30.73 -4.15 29.19
C VAL A 185 31.44 -3.72 30.46
N HIS A 186 31.00 -4.21 31.63
CA HIS A 186 31.67 -4.02 32.91
C HIS A 186 32.66 -5.16 33.15
N ILE A 187 33.96 -4.85 33.10
CA ILE A 187 35.01 -5.83 33.35
C ILE A 187 35.40 -5.77 34.82
N HIS A 188 35.11 -6.81 35.57
CA HIS A 188 35.57 -6.98 36.95
C HIS A 188 36.88 -7.79 36.96
N GLN A 189 38.02 -7.14 37.32
CA GLN A 189 39.26 -7.87 37.57
C GLN A 189 39.21 -8.47 38.98
N VAL A 190 39.18 -9.80 39.07
CA VAL A 190 39.35 -10.51 40.33
C VAL A 190 40.86 -10.53 40.63
N ALA A 191 41.29 -9.85 41.71
CA ALA A 191 42.68 -9.92 42.19
C ALA A 191 43.01 -11.39 42.51
N GLN A 192 44.02 -11.95 41.85
CA GLN A 192 44.58 -13.27 42.23
C GLN A 192 45.31 -13.09 43.54
N THR A 193 44.83 -13.73 44.62
CA THR A 193 45.48 -13.86 45.92
C THR A 193 46.51 -14.95 45.85
#